data_9645c4142c3322872a794fba36bbf2d2
#
_entry.id   9645c4142c3322872a794fba36bbf2d2
#
_cell.length_a   1.000
_cell.length_b   1.000
_cell.length_c   1.000
_cell.angle_alpha   90.00
_cell.angle_beta   90.00
_cell.angle_gamma   90.00
#
_symmetry.space_group_name_H-M   'P 1'
#
loop_
_entity.id
_entity.type
_entity.pdbx_description
1 polymer ?
#
loop_
_entity_poly.entity_id
_entity_poly.type
_entity_poly.pdbx_seq_one_letter_code
_entity_poly.pdbx_strand_id
1 'polypeptide(L)'
;MIQFEIYWKQQDFSDWNEMDIREEFIAPLLRQLGYGKGTINDVIREKTLKLTNPYYRIGRKKVQVDYIPTIRLKNFWIIEAKPGNINEMSMGDLLQAHLYAIHPEIRARYIVLINGWEIRVYDALTVQSWEDSLLICTPVNAETNFNTLINMIGAKSMLRFARQQILKQIEDSFAVELDEKEVAHFFTQIQQKITSLKQKVHHNAREFEINAWKKEQQEADQHLVQISDNHLLIYMDISSNGQLRTPNEYLRRIIEADESGRTKLVDQLVMRWRGRPHNIFRVHSLYILFELLRQKVKVGTSIYHRGIKESFEELAKKILHIGLQTV
;
A
#
# COMPACT_ATOMS: atom_id res chain seq x y z
N MET A 1 9.72 -10.44 -6.62
CA MET A 1 10.44 -9.14 -6.61
C MET A 1 11.68 -9.36 -5.78
N ILE A 2 12.87 -9.20 -6.34
CA ILE A 2 14.14 -9.35 -5.61
C ILE A 2 14.18 -8.25 -4.55
N GLN A 3 14.54 -8.56 -3.31
CA GLN A 3 14.71 -7.55 -2.28
C GLN A 3 15.85 -6.62 -2.70
N PHE A 4 15.67 -5.31 -2.51
CA PHE A 4 16.64 -4.30 -2.96
C PHE A 4 18.02 -4.52 -2.38
N GLU A 5 18.12 -4.99 -1.14
CA GLU A 5 19.37 -5.29 -0.45
C GLU A 5 20.18 -6.40 -1.14
N ILE A 6 19.48 -7.41 -1.67
CA ILE A 6 20.12 -8.51 -2.42
C ILE A 6 20.62 -7.98 -3.78
N TYR A 7 19.79 -7.18 -4.46
CA TYR A 7 20.17 -6.52 -5.70
C TYR A 7 21.44 -5.65 -5.48
N TRP A 8 21.44 -4.83 -4.42
CA TRP A 8 22.54 -3.92 -4.11
C TRP A 8 23.86 -4.64 -3.90
N LYS A 9 23.86 -5.75 -3.15
CA LYS A 9 25.07 -6.55 -2.90
C LYS A 9 25.70 -7.17 -4.15
N GLN A 10 24.95 -7.32 -5.21
CA GLN A 10 25.39 -7.98 -6.45
C GLN A 10 25.93 -6.99 -7.49
N GLN A 11 25.82 -5.67 -7.23
CA GLN A 11 26.25 -4.66 -8.18
C GLN A 11 27.72 -4.27 -7.97
N ASP A 12 28.41 -4.04 -9.09
CA ASP A 12 29.69 -3.35 -9.14
C ASP A 12 29.46 -1.97 -9.76
N PHE A 13 29.76 -0.93 -9.00
CA PHE A 13 29.49 0.46 -9.40
C PHE A 13 30.72 1.14 -10.01
N SER A 14 31.82 0.42 -10.19
CA SER A 14 33.13 0.99 -10.63
C SER A 14 33.03 1.74 -11.96
N ASP A 15 32.19 1.25 -12.87
CA ASP A 15 32.00 1.84 -14.20
C ASP A 15 30.76 2.71 -14.31
N TRP A 16 29.97 2.86 -13.21
CA TRP A 16 28.71 3.58 -13.25
C TRP A 16 28.94 5.10 -13.17
N ASN A 17 28.47 5.80 -14.19
CA ASN A 17 28.39 7.24 -14.15
C ASN A 17 27.20 7.71 -13.29
N GLU A 18 27.07 9.01 -13.09
CA GLU A 18 25.99 9.57 -12.28
C GLU A 18 24.58 9.26 -12.82
N MET A 19 24.41 9.19 -14.15
CA MET A 19 23.16 8.83 -14.78
C MET A 19 22.78 7.37 -14.48
N ASP A 20 23.75 6.46 -14.53
CA ASP A 20 23.55 5.05 -14.19
C ASP A 20 23.10 4.91 -12.72
N ILE A 21 23.75 5.62 -11.81
CA ILE A 21 23.36 5.67 -10.39
C ILE A 21 21.93 6.19 -10.24
N ARG A 22 21.56 7.20 -10.99
CA ARG A 22 20.20 7.79 -10.92
C ARG A 22 19.10 6.84 -11.39
N GLU A 23 19.32 6.17 -12.54
CA GLU A 23 18.26 5.37 -13.16
C GLU A 23 18.23 3.93 -12.62
N GLU A 24 19.37 3.30 -12.43
CA GLU A 24 19.47 1.89 -12.08
C GLU A 24 19.54 1.64 -10.56
N PHE A 25 19.97 2.63 -9.77
CA PHE A 25 20.07 2.48 -8.32
C PHE A 25 19.04 3.34 -7.56
N ILE A 26 19.04 4.66 -7.76
CA ILE A 26 18.17 5.57 -7.02
C ILE A 26 16.67 5.37 -7.37
N ALA A 27 16.35 5.16 -8.64
CA ALA A 27 14.95 4.98 -9.03
C ALA A 27 14.31 3.70 -8.48
N PRO A 28 14.95 2.53 -8.44
CA PRO A 28 14.51 1.35 -7.70
C PRO A 28 14.43 1.57 -6.19
N LEU A 29 15.44 2.21 -5.58
CA LEU A 29 15.44 2.56 -4.15
C LEU A 29 14.22 3.39 -3.78
N LEU A 30 13.93 4.44 -4.52
CA LEU A 30 12.77 5.30 -4.28
C LEU A 30 11.45 4.51 -4.33
N ARG A 31 11.31 3.59 -5.28
CA ARG A 31 10.13 2.70 -5.36
C ARG A 31 10.01 1.82 -4.12
N GLN A 32 11.12 1.26 -3.64
CA GLN A 32 11.15 0.45 -2.42
C GLN A 32 10.79 1.28 -1.17
N LEU A 33 11.21 2.55 -1.12
CA LEU A 33 10.88 3.50 -0.07
C LEU A 33 9.42 4.01 -0.16
N GLY A 34 8.67 3.63 -1.20
CA GLY A 34 7.27 3.99 -1.39
C GLY A 34 7.03 5.32 -2.11
N TYR A 35 8.02 5.81 -2.88
CA TYR A 35 7.91 6.99 -3.73
C TYR A 35 7.82 6.60 -5.21
N GLY A 36 7.04 7.34 -5.99
CA GLY A 36 6.90 7.10 -7.41
C GLY A 36 6.32 8.29 -8.16
N LYS A 37 6.82 8.53 -9.36
CA LYS A 37 6.37 9.62 -10.23
C LYS A 37 4.86 9.52 -10.49
N GLY A 38 4.14 10.64 -10.29
CA GLY A 38 2.69 10.70 -10.51
C GLY A 38 1.84 10.05 -9.40
N THR A 39 2.43 9.62 -8.29
CA THR A 39 1.71 9.11 -7.13
C THR A 39 1.50 10.21 -6.08
N ILE A 40 0.76 9.91 -4.99
CA ILE A 40 0.60 10.82 -3.84
C ILE A 40 1.97 11.13 -3.19
N ASN A 41 2.89 10.18 -3.25
CA ASN A 41 4.28 10.33 -2.79
C ASN A 41 5.17 10.48 -4.03
N ASP A 42 5.09 11.63 -4.67
CA ASP A 42 5.78 11.92 -5.93
C ASP A 42 7.27 12.19 -5.73
N VAL A 43 7.99 12.19 -6.83
CA VAL A 43 9.43 12.52 -6.89
C VAL A 43 9.62 13.65 -7.89
N ILE A 44 10.06 14.81 -7.40
CA ILE A 44 10.49 15.92 -8.24
C ILE A 44 11.93 15.65 -8.63
N ARG A 45 12.21 15.66 -9.93
CA ARG A 45 13.55 15.42 -10.50
C ARG A 45 14.10 16.71 -11.07
N GLU A 46 15.38 16.92 -10.93
CA GLU A 46 16.12 18.00 -11.58
C GLU A 46 15.52 19.41 -11.36
N LYS A 47 15.08 19.66 -10.12
CA LYS A 47 14.52 20.97 -9.80
C LYS A 47 15.56 22.06 -9.83
N THR A 48 15.42 23.01 -10.74
CA THR A 48 16.26 24.20 -10.79
C THR A 48 15.83 25.20 -9.71
N LEU A 49 16.76 25.60 -8.85
CA LEU A 49 16.60 26.62 -7.83
C LEU A 49 17.27 27.92 -8.27
N LYS A 50 16.59 29.04 -8.07
CA LYS A 50 17.16 30.37 -8.27
C LYS A 50 17.85 30.81 -6.98
N LEU A 51 19.15 31.02 -7.04
CA LEU A 51 19.90 31.58 -5.90
C LEU A 51 19.70 33.08 -5.85
N THR A 52 19.06 33.57 -4.79
CA THR A 52 18.94 34.99 -4.45
C THR A 52 19.87 35.34 -3.28
N ASN A 53 20.12 36.62 -3.01
CA ASN A 53 20.86 37.02 -1.81
C ASN A 53 20.20 36.42 -0.55
N PRO A 54 20.94 35.81 0.41
CA PRO A 54 22.42 35.76 0.56
C PRO A 54 23.13 34.61 -0.15
N TYR A 55 22.42 33.76 -0.86
CA TYR A 55 22.97 32.53 -1.51
C TYR A 55 23.84 32.83 -2.73
N TYR A 56 23.86 34.09 -3.20
CA TYR A 56 24.62 34.54 -4.36
C TYR A 56 26.15 34.40 -4.24
N ARG A 57 26.67 34.23 -3.04
CA ARG A 57 28.13 34.15 -2.80
C ARG A 57 28.80 32.88 -3.32
N ILE A 58 28.05 31.94 -3.84
CA ILE A 58 28.55 30.64 -4.33
C ILE A 58 28.96 30.72 -5.82
N GLY A 59 28.85 31.89 -6.45
CA GLY A 59 29.29 32.10 -7.84
C GLY A 59 28.34 31.50 -8.90
N ARG A 60 27.26 30.88 -8.53
CA ARG A 60 26.27 30.32 -9.46
C ARG A 60 24.90 30.99 -9.28
N LYS A 61 24.27 31.40 -10.38
CA LYS A 61 22.93 32.02 -10.35
C LYS A 61 21.79 30.97 -10.25
N LYS A 62 22.06 29.75 -10.61
CA LYS A 62 21.12 28.63 -10.61
C LYS A 62 21.86 27.36 -10.18
N VAL A 63 21.17 26.54 -9.46
CA VAL A 63 21.63 25.18 -9.06
C VAL A 63 20.50 24.21 -9.32
N GLN A 64 20.84 22.94 -9.47
CA GLN A 64 19.87 21.88 -9.77
C GLN A 64 19.95 20.82 -8.68
N VAL A 65 18.82 20.42 -8.15
CA VAL A 65 18.68 19.35 -7.17
C VAL A 65 18.26 18.09 -7.91
N ASP A 66 18.96 16.99 -7.70
CA ASP A 66 18.71 15.75 -8.44
C ASP A 66 17.32 15.18 -8.16
N TYR A 67 17.01 14.89 -6.89
CA TYR A 67 15.72 14.36 -6.50
C TYR A 67 15.19 15.01 -5.23
N ILE A 68 13.90 15.29 -5.23
CA ILE A 68 13.15 15.75 -4.07
C ILE A 68 11.94 14.83 -3.92
N PRO A 69 12.04 13.77 -3.12
CA PRO A 69 10.89 12.95 -2.78
C PRO A 69 9.90 13.75 -1.94
N THR A 70 8.63 13.72 -2.34
CA THR A 70 7.58 14.49 -1.69
C THR A 70 6.52 13.59 -1.10
N ILE A 71 5.91 14.01 0.00
CA ILE A 71 4.73 13.39 0.56
C ILE A 71 3.59 14.41 0.50
N ARG A 72 2.59 14.15 -0.33
CA ARG A 72 1.45 15.05 -0.50
C ARG A 72 1.90 16.50 -0.73
N LEU A 73 2.87 16.69 -1.62
CA LEU A 73 3.46 17.98 -1.99
C LEU A 73 4.32 18.65 -0.91
N LYS A 74 4.66 17.96 0.17
CA LYS A 74 5.63 18.45 1.16
C LYS A 74 6.99 17.78 0.93
N ASN A 75 8.03 18.60 0.92
CA ASN A 75 9.40 18.16 0.82
C ASN A 75 9.92 17.86 2.22
N PHE A 76 10.55 16.70 2.43
CA PHE A 76 11.16 16.35 3.72
C PHE A 76 12.63 16.00 3.59
N TRP A 77 13.07 15.62 2.39
CA TRP A 77 14.45 15.26 2.13
C TRP A 77 14.80 15.44 0.66
N ILE A 78 16.11 15.48 0.39
CA ILE A 78 16.65 15.55 -0.95
C ILE A 78 17.68 14.45 -1.16
N ILE A 79 17.93 14.09 -2.41
CA ILE A 79 19.04 13.24 -2.82
C ILE A 79 19.97 14.06 -3.69
N GLU A 80 21.26 13.93 -3.41
CA GLU A 80 22.36 14.32 -4.27
C GLU A 80 23.05 13.04 -4.74
N ALA A 81 23.02 12.79 -6.04
CA ALA A 81 23.65 11.64 -6.67
C ALA A 81 25.11 11.93 -7.01
N LYS A 82 25.95 10.92 -6.90
CA LYS A 82 27.35 10.97 -7.34
C LYS A 82 27.69 9.73 -8.14
N PRO A 83 28.62 9.80 -9.08
CA PRO A 83 28.98 8.65 -9.90
C PRO A 83 29.65 7.56 -9.06
N GLY A 84 29.39 6.29 -9.44
CA GLY A 84 29.93 5.13 -8.75
C GLY A 84 31.43 4.92 -8.97
N ASN A 85 31.99 5.45 -10.05
CA ASN A 85 33.44 5.43 -10.31
C ASN A 85 34.23 6.35 -9.35
N ILE A 86 33.58 7.17 -8.53
CA ILE A 86 34.17 7.92 -7.43
C ILE A 86 33.86 7.12 -6.15
N ASN A 87 34.89 6.42 -5.63
CA ASN A 87 34.73 5.54 -4.47
C ASN A 87 34.33 6.28 -3.19
N GLU A 88 34.66 7.55 -3.06
CA GLU A 88 34.38 8.30 -1.84
C GLU A 88 33.70 9.64 -2.17
N MET A 89 32.56 9.85 -1.54
CA MET A 89 31.90 11.16 -1.50
C MET A 89 32.63 12.05 -0.50
N SER A 90 32.53 13.36 -0.65
CA SER A 90 33.32 14.35 0.09
C SER A 90 32.45 15.32 0.92
N MET A 91 33.11 16.03 1.84
CA MET A 91 32.47 17.17 2.54
C MET A 91 31.99 18.24 1.56
N GLY A 92 32.61 18.41 0.39
CA GLY A 92 32.14 19.32 -0.66
C GLY A 92 30.78 18.95 -1.20
N ASP A 93 30.52 17.64 -1.38
CA ASP A 93 29.21 17.12 -1.82
C ASP A 93 28.15 17.36 -0.77
N LEU A 94 28.49 17.14 0.51
CA LEU A 94 27.59 17.44 1.63
C LEU A 94 27.23 18.93 1.71
N LEU A 95 28.22 19.82 1.59
CA LEU A 95 27.99 21.26 1.59
C LEU A 95 27.09 21.71 0.44
N GLN A 96 27.30 21.14 -0.75
CA GLN A 96 26.44 21.40 -1.91
C GLN A 96 25.00 20.99 -1.61
N ALA A 97 24.78 19.76 -1.15
CA ALA A 97 23.47 19.23 -0.83
C ALA A 97 22.82 19.97 0.34
N HIS A 98 23.60 20.39 1.36
CA HIS A 98 23.12 21.18 2.47
C HIS A 98 22.52 22.52 2.02
N LEU A 99 23.20 23.22 1.12
CA LEU A 99 22.68 24.47 0.55
C LEU A 99 21.35 24.28 -0.16
N TYR A 100 21.17 23.15 -0.83
CA TYR A 100 19.89 22.82 -1.47
C TYR A 100 18.80 22.50 -0.43
N ALA A 101 19.14 21.73 0.59
CA ALA A 101 18.21 21.33 1.63
C ALA A 101 17.62 22.53 2.40
N ILE A 102 18.45 23.50 2.76
CA ILE A 102 18.02 24.71 3.50
C ILE A 102 17.40 25.78 2.61
N HIS A 103 17.41 25.61 1.29
CA HIS A 103 16.83 26.60 0.38
C HIS A 103 15.35 26.84 0.70
N PRO A 104 14.83 28.11 0.69
CA PRO A 104 13.46 28.44 1.06
C PRO A 104 12.37 27.68 0.29
N GLU A 105 12.64 27.31 -0.97
CA GLU A 105 11.73 26.50 -1.78
C GLU A 105 11.74 25.00 -1.43
N ILE A 106 12.76 24.50 -0.75
CA ILE A 106 12.94 23.09 -0.42
C ILE A 106 12.63 22.83 1.03
N ARG A 107 13.40 23.42 1.96
CA ARG A 107 13.28 23.25 3.41
C ARG A 107 13.24 21.76 3.80
N ALA A 108 14.18 21.00 3.26
CA ALA A 108 14.31 19.58 3.59
C ALA A 108 14.92 19.40 4.97
N ARG A 109 14.47 18.36 5.68
CA ARG A 109 15.06 17.96 6.95
C ARG A 109 16.26 17.04 6.76
N TYR A 110 16.19 16.13 5.80
CA TYR A 110 17.25 15.18 5.56
C TYR A 110 17.94 15.42 4.22
N ILE A 111 19.24 15.21 4.24
CA ILE A 111 20.10 15.16 3.08
C ILE A 111 20.53 13.72 2.90
N VAL A 112 20.42 13.20 1.68
CA VAL A 112 20.87 11.85 1.35
C VAL A 112 21.86 11.94 0.20
N LEU A 113 23.08 11.48 0.46
CA LEU A 113 24.13 11.37 -0.54
C LEU A 113 24.23 9.91 -1.00
N ILE A 114 24.31 9.69 -2.30
CA ILE A 114 24.32 8.34 -2.90
C ILE A 114 25.32 8.27 -4.05
N ASN A 115 26.20 7.27 -4.03
CA ASN A 115 27.11 6.94 -5.15
C ASN A 115 27.05 5.45 -5.55
N GLY A 116 26.10 4.68 -5.04
CA GLY A 116 26.01 3.23 -5.22
C GLY A 116 26.79 2.43 -4.17
N TRP A 117 28.00 2.80 -3.82
CA TRP A 117 28.80 2.14 -2.77
C TRP A 117 28.28 2.44 -1.38
N GLU A 118 27.72 3.64 -1.17
CA GLU A 118 27.16 4.04 0.10
C GLU A 118 25.96 4.97 -0.07
N ILE A 119 25.08 4.92 0.92
CA ILE A 119 23.99 5.89 1.17
C ILE A 119 24.28 6.51 2.52
N ARG A 120 24.48 7.84 2.55
CA ARG A 120 24.65 8.60 3.80
C ARG A 120 23.46 9.51 4.02
N VAL A 121 22.96 9.51 5.23
CA VAL A 121 21.80 10.35 5.65
C VAL A 121 22.26 11.34 6.71
N TYR A 122 21.96 12.61 6.51
CA TYR A 122 22.26 13.70 7.44
C TYR A 122 21.00 14.48 7.80
N ASP A 123 20.96 15.04 9.00
CA ASP A 123 19.94 16.05 9.36
C ASP A 123 20.43 17.44 8.88
N ALA A 124 19.67 18.06 7.99
CA ALA A 124 20.03 19.33 7.39
C ALA A 124 20.09 20.50 8.40
N LEU A 125 19.48 20.35 9.58
CA LEU A 125 19.45 21.41 10.59
C LEU A 125 20.62 21.34 11.58
N THR A 126 21.20 20.15 11.75
CA THR A 126 22.23 19.92 12.78
C THR A 126 23.61 19.56 12.22
N VAL A 127 23.70 19.20 10.95
CA VAL A 127 24.96 18.78 10.32
C VAL A 127 25.99 19.91 10.31
N GLN A 128 27.18 19.63 10.80
CA GLN A 128 28.34 20.53 10.83
C GLN A 128 29.58 19.90 10.20
N SER A 129 29.68 18.58 10.23
CA SER A 129 30.83 17.82 9.75
C SER A 129 30.42 16.59 8.92
N TRP A 130 31.40 16.00 8.24
CA TRP A 130 31.20 14.75 7.49
C TRP A 130 30.81 13.57 8.40
N GLU A 131 31.27 13.59 9.63
CA GLU A 131 31.05 12.54 10.64
C GLU A 131 29.65 12.58 11.24
N ASP A 132 28.89 13.67 11.07
CA ASP A 132 27.55 13.85 11.63
C ASP A 132 26.49 13.06 10.88
N SER A 133 26.88 12.02 10.13
CA SER A 133 25.92 11.15 9.45
C SER A 133 25.06 10.39 10.45
N LEU A 134 23.73 10.50 10.30
CA LEU A 134 22.77 9.76 11.11
C LEU A 134 22.71 8.27 10.76
N LEU A 135 23.04 7.95 9.52
CA LEU A 135 23.03 6.59 9.00
C LEU A 135 24.00 6.46 7.82
N ILE A 136 24.77 5.39 7.81
CA ILE A 136 25.58 4.95 6.69
C ILE A 136 25.12 3.55 6.30
N CYS A 137 24.60 3.40 5.08
CA CYS A 137 24.29 2.11 4.50
C CYS A 137 25.31 1.82 3.38
N THR A 138 25.81 0.60 3.36
CA THR A 138 26.73 0.06 2.35
C THR A 138 26.22 -1.32 1.92
N PRO A 139 26.66 -1.89 0.80
CA PRO A 139 26.31 -3.27 0.44
C PRO A 139 26.58 -4.29 1.55
N VAL A 140 27.61 -4.07 2.36
CA VAL A 140 28.01 -4.98 3.46
C VAL A 140 27.00 -4.96 4.60
N ASN A 141 26.50 -3.78 5.00
CA ASN A 141 25.59 -3.61 6.12
C ASN A 141 24.12 -3.39 5.70
N ALA A 142 23.80 -3.55 4.41
CA ALA A 142 22.47 -3.30 3.87
C ALA A 142 21.38 -4.08 4.61
N GLU A 143 21.58 -5.36 4.94
CA GLU A 143 20.59 -6.19 5.62
C GLU A 143 20.16 -5.63 6.98
N THR A 144 21.08 -5.05 7.72
CA THR A 144 20.82 -4.49 9.05
C THR A 144 20.33 -3.06 8.99
N ASN A 145 20.91 -2.24 8.10
CA ASN A 145 20.68 -0.79 8.09
C ASN A 145 19.55 -0.35 7.14
N PHE A 146 19.14 -1.20 6.20
CA PHE A 146 18.09 -0.82 5.25
C PHE A 146 16.73 -0.60 5.92
N ASN A 147 16.38 -1.41 6.93
CA ASN A 147 15.18 -1.18 7.73
C ASN A 147 15.23 0.16 8.48
N THR A 148 16.40 0.56 8.96
CA THR A 148 16.61 1.87 9.58
C THR A 148 16.42 2.99 8.56
N LEU A 149 16.96 2.83 7.35
CA LEU A 149 16.77 3.75 6.24
C LEU A 149 15.27 3.92 5.90
N ILE A 150 14.52 2.82 5.76
CA ILE A 150 13.07 2.84 5.52
C ILE A 150 12.34 3.59 6.66
N ASN A 151 12.75 3.36 7.91
CA ASN A 151 12.15 4.01 9.07
C ASN A 151 12.46 5.51 9.14
N MET A 152 13.60 5.94 8.60
CA MET A 152 13.97 7.36 8.56
C MET A 152 13.29 8.11 7.40
N ILE A 153 13.43 7.62 6.17
CA ILE A 153 13.08 8.37 4.95
C ILE A 153 12.00 7.69 4.08
N GLY A 154 11.52 6.50 4.44
CA GLY A 154 10.42 5.85 3.74
C GLY A 154 9.13 6.68 3.78
N ALA A 155 8.32 6.63 2.73
CA ALA A 155 7.12 7.45 2.57
C ALA A 155 6.13 7.32 3.74
N LYS A 156 5.94 6.11 4.26
CA LYS A 156 5.08 5.87 5.45
C LYS A 156 5.65 6.53 6.72
N SER A 157 6.95 6.47 6.89
CA SER A 157 7.64 7.06 8.06
C SER A 157 7.61 8.58 8.00
N MET A 158 7.85 9.16 6.83
CA MET A 158 7.75 10.60 6.62
C MET A 158 6.31 11.11 6.83
N LEU A 159 5.31 10.34 6.42
CA LEU A 159 3.91 10.71 6.70
C LEU A 159 3.60 10.67 8.21
N ARG A 160 4.14 9.68 8.93
CA ARG A 160 4.03 9.61 10.41
C ARG A 160 4.71 10.81 11.05
N PHE A 161 5.93 11.11 10.63
CA PHE A 161 6.68 12.28 11.09
C PHE A 161 5.91 13.58 10.86
N ALA A 162 5.34 13.79 9.66
CA ALA A 162 4.54 14.98 9.34
C ALA A 162 3.33 15.12 10.29
N ARG A 163 2.67 14.01 10.63
CA ARG A 163 1.55 14.01 11.59
C ARG A 163 2.00 14.37 13.00
N GLN A 164 3.12 13.82 13.45
CA GLN A 164 3.69 14.15 14.76
C GLN A 164 4.08 15.63 14.87
N GLN A 165 4.66 16.20 13.80
CA GLN A 165 4.96 17.64 13.78
C GLN A 165 3.71 18.52 13.92
N ILE A 166 2.58 18.14 13.30
CA ILE A 166 1.31 18.83 13.44
C ILE A 166 0.82 18.75 14.89
N LEU A 167 0.88 17.58 15.52
CA LEU A 167 0.49 17.42 16.92
C LEU A 167 1.35 18.29 17.84
N LYS A 168 2.67 18.28 17.65
CA LYS A 168 3.58 19.12 18.41
C LYS A 168 3.29 20.62 18.24
N GLN A 169 3.01 21.06 17.02
CA GLN A 169 2.62 22.47 16.76
C GLN A 169 1.31 22.84 17.47
N ILE A 170 0.37 21.91 17.57
CA ILE A 170 -0.85 22.11 18.36
C ILE A 170 -0.50 22.22 19.84
N GLU A 171 0.30 21.31 20.39
CA GLU A 171 0.74 21.36 21.79
C GLU A 171 1.48 22.66 22.10
N ASP A 172 2.44 23.06 21.28
CA ASP A 172 3.19 24.30 21.42
C ASP A 172 2.26 25.54 21.39
N SER A 173 1.19 25.50 20.59
CA SER A 173 0.20 26.57 20.51
C SER A 173 -0.62 26.73 21.80
N PHE A 174 -0.79 25.67 22.59
CA PHE A 174 -1.46 25.72 23.88
C PHE A 174 -0.53 26.06 25.06
N ALA A 175 0.78 26.07 24.83
CA ALA A 175 1.74 26.53 25.84
C ALA A 175 1.74 28.07 26.00
N VAL A 176 1.07 28.80 25.09
CA VAL A 176 0.89 30.25 25.18
C VAL A 176 -0.39 30.56 25.94
N GLU A 177 -0.35 31.51 26.87
CA GLU A 177 -1.54 31.99 27.60
C GLU A 177 -2.55 32.55 26.58
N LEU A 178 -3.66 31.84 26.42
CA LEU A 178 -4.80 32.24 25.60
C LEU A 178 -5.96 32.64 26.53
N ASP A 179 -6.76 33.62 26.15
CA ASP A 179 -8.00 33.87 26.88
C ASP A 179 -9.02 32.74 26.64
N GLU A 180 -10.00 32.65 27.53
CA GLU A 180 -11.00 31.57 27.53
C GLU A 180 -11.83 31.53 26.23
N LYS A 181 -12.08 32.68 25.61
CA LYS A 181 -12.83 32.81 24.35
C LYS A 181 -12.02 32.35 23.14
N GLU A 182 -10.75 32.69 23.11
CA GLU A 182 -9.82 32.28 22.06
C GLU A 182 -9.63 30.76 22.09
N VAL A 183 -9.47 30.19 23.28
CA VAL A 183 -9.39 28.73 23.48
C VAL A 183 -10.66 28.04 22.99
N ALA A 184 -11.86 28.52 23.39
CA ALA A 184 -13.13 27.94 22.97
C ALA A 184 -13.32 28.01 21.42
N HIS A 185 -12.96 29.14 20.82
CA HIS A 185 -13.01 29.34 19.37
C HIS A 185 -12.08 28.38 18.64
N PHE A 186 -10.85 28.24 19.10
CA PHE A 186 -9.85 27.36 18.53
C PHE A 186 -10.27 25.88 18.63
N PHE A 187 -10.79 25.44 19.77
CA PHE A 187 -11.34 24.09 19.93
C PHE A 187 -12.49 23.80 18.96
N THR A 188 -13.39 24.76 18.78
CA THR A 188 -14.50 24.63 17.83
C THR A 188 -13.98 24.43 16.41
N GLN A 189 -12.99 25.20 15.98
CA GLN A 189 -12.38 25.05 14.66
C GLN A 189 -11.67 23.70 14.50
N ILE A 190 -10.91 23.25 15.49
CA ILE A 190 -10.28 21.93 15.48
C ILE A 190 -11.34 20.83 15.36
N GLN A 191 -12.39 20.87 16.16
CA GLN A 191 -13.46 19.87 16.13
C GLN A 191 -14.14 19.77 14.77
N GLN A 192 -14.43 20.90 14.14
CA GLN A 192 -14.96 20.95 12.77
C GLN A 192 -14.01 20.29 11.76
N LYS A 193 -12.71 20.62 11.85
CA LYS A 193 -11.68 20.03 10.97
C LYS A 193 -11.52 18.53 11.22
N ILE A 194 -11.53 18.07 12.46
CA ILE A 194 -11.45 16.63 12.79
C ILE A 194 -12.67 15.89 12.23
N THR A 195 -13.86 16.45 12.37
CA THR A 195 -15.10 15.86 11.82
C THR A 195 -15.03 15.72 10.31
N SER A 196 -14.63 16.77 9.61
CA SER A 196 -14.41 16.75 8.16
C SER A 196 -13.35 15.71 7.75
N LEU A 197 -12.24 15.62 8.50
CA LEU A 197 -11.19 14.61 8.24
C LEU A 197 -11.68 13.19 8.48
N LYS A 198 -12.46 12.93 9.53
CA LYS A 198 -13.06 11.62 9.78
C LYS A 198 -13.94 11.18 8.62
N GLN A 199 -14.81 12.07 8.12
CA GLN A 199 -15.66 11.77 6.97
C GLN A 199 -14.84 11.43 5.72
N LYS A 200 -13.77 12.19 5.43
CA LYS A 200 -12.87 11.89 4.30
C LYS A 200 -12.13 10.56 4.48
N VAL A 201 -11.66 10.26 5.69
CA VAL A 201 -10.98 8.98 5.97
C VAL A 201 -11.95 7.81 5.78
N HIS A 202 -13.19 7.91 6.28
CA HIS A 202 -14.19 6.87 6.07
C HIS A 202 -14.54 6.69 4.60
N HIS A 203 -14.71 7.78 3.87
CA HIS A 203 -14.98 7.72 2.43
C HIS A 203 -13.82 7.04 1.67
N ASN A 204 -12.58 7.47 1.90
CA ASN A 204 -11.40 6.89 1.26
C ASN A 204 -11.18 5.42 1.64
N ALA A 205 -11.42 5.03 2.90
CA ALA A 205 -11.32 3.64 3.33
C ALA A 205 -12.34 2.77 2.60
N ARG A 206 -13.59 3.24 2.51
CA ARG A 206 -14.65 2.54 1.79
C ARG A 206 -14.36 2.41 0.30
N GLU A 207 -13.84 3.44 -0.35
CA GLU A 207 -13.41 3.38 -1.76
C GLU A 207 -12.25 2.38 -1.94
N PHE A 208 -11.30 2.38 -1.03
CA PHE A 208 -10.19 1.42 -1.07
C PHE A 208 -10.69 -0.02 -0.95
N GLU A 209 -11.60 -0.29 -0.01
CA GLU A 209 -12.22 -1.62 0.17
C GLU A 209 -13.00 -2.05 -1.08
N ILE A 210 -13.79 -1.14 -1.67
CA ILE A 210 -14.53 -1.42 -2.91
C ILE A 210 -13.58 -1.73 -4.07
N ASN A 211 -12.49 -0.97 -4.21
CA ASN A 211 -11.53 -1.18 -5.30
C ASN A 211 -10.72 -2.47 -5.09
N ALA A 212 -10.34 -2.78 -3.87
CA ALA A 212 -9.70 -4.05 -3.52
C ALA A 212 -10.62 -5.23 -3.85
N TRP A 213 -11.89 -5.14 -3.44
CA TRP A 213 -12.90 -6.16 -3.75
C TRP A 213 -13.11 -6.33 -5.26
N LYS A 214 -13.21 -5.23 -6.04
CA LYS A 214 -13.33 -5.29 -7.51
C LYS A 214 -12.14 -5.99 -8.16
N LYS A 215 -10.93 -5.70 -7.69
CA LYS A 215 -9.72 -6.33 -8.21
C LYS A 215 -9.71 -7.83 -7.90
N GLU A 216 -10.03 -8.21 -6.68
CA GLU A 216 -10.15 -9.61 -6.27
C GLU A 216 -11.23 -10.35 -7.09
N GLN A 217 -12.34 -9.66 -7.39
CA GLN A 217 -13.41 -10.20 -8.22
C GLN A 217 -12.93 -10.47 -9.64
N GLN A 218 -12.19 -9.52 -10.25
CA GLN A 218 -11.61 -9.69 -11.59
C GLN A 218 -10.60 -10.83 -11.65
N GLU A 219 -9.74 -10.97 -10.64
CA GLU A 219 -8.78 -12.08 -10.54
C GLU A 219 -9.51 -13.43 -10.42
N ALA A 220 -10.57 -13.50 -9.64
CA ALA A 220 -11.40 -14.68 -9.47
C ALA A 220 -12.15 -15.06 -10.77
N ASP A 221 -12.66 -14.07 -11.52
CA ASP A 221 -13.31 -14.28 -12.82
C ASP A 221 -12.32 -14.89 -13.84
N GLN A 222 -11.11 -14.33 -13.92
CA GLN A 222 -10.06 -14.85 -14.79
C GLN A 222 -9.67 -16.29 -14.43
N HIS A 223 -9.57 -16.58 -13.15
CA HIS A 223 -9.24 -17.92 -12.67
C HIS A 223 -10.38 -18.91 -12.95
N LEU A 224 -11.62 -18.48 -12.74
CA LEU A 224 -12.81 -19.30 -12.99
C LEU A 224 -12.93 -19.73 -14.45
N VAL A 225 -12.59 -18.85 -15.40
CA VAL A 225 -12.60 -19.17 -16.84
C VAL A 225 -11.65 -20.31 -17.21
N GLN A 226 -10.53 -20.43 -16.48
CA GLN A 226 -9.50 -21.44 -16.76
C GLN A 226 -9.82 -22.82 -16.14
N ILE A 227 -10.77 -22.89 -15.19
CA ILE A 227 -11.09 -24.12 -14.48
C ILE A 227 -12.06 -24.97 -15.28
N SER A 228 -11.82 -26.30 -15.38
CA SER A 228 -12.77 -27.23 -15.99
C SER A 228 -14.02 -27.42 -15.13
N ASP A 229 -15.16 -27.76 -15.77
CA ASP A 229 -16.43 -27.95 -15.08
C ASP A 229 -16.34 -28.95 -13.91
N ASN A 230 -15.59 -30.03 -14.07
CA ASN A 230 -15.39 -31.06 -13.03
C ASN A 230 -14.63 -30.54 -11.80
N HIS A 231 -13.88 -29.44 -11.92
CA HIS A 231 -13.10 -28.85 -10.83
C HIS A 231 -13.80 -27.66 -10.16
N LEU A 232 -15.01 -27.31 -10.56
CA LEU A 232 -15.73 -26.17 -9.98
C LEU A 232 -15.94 -26.28 -8.46
N LEU A 233 -16.19 -27.49 -7.93
CA LEU A 233 -16.31 -27.69 -6.49
C LEU A 233 -14.97 -27.56 -5.76
N ILE A 234 -13.86 -27.92 -6.40
CA ILE A 234 -12.52 -27.72 -5.87
C ILE A 234 -12.18 -26.21 -5.84
N TYR A 235 -12.58 -25.47 -6.85
CA TYR A 235 -12.45 -24.01 -6.87
C TYR A 235 -13.16 -23.36 -5.67
N MET A 236 -14.36 -23.81 -5.34
CA MET A 236 -15.06 -23.35 -4.15
C MET A 236 -14.28 -23.63 -2.86
N ASP A 237 -13.68 -24.80 -2.76
CA ASP A 237 -12.95 -25.22 -1.55
C ASP A 237 -11.63 -24.45 -1.37
N ILE A 238 -10.99 -24.06 -2.48
CA ILE A 238 -9.70 -23.35 -2.49
C ILE A 238 -9.91 -21.83 -2.37
N SER A 239 -11.07 -21.31 -2.84
CA SER A 239 -11.34 -19.88 -2.73
C SER A 239 -11.25 -19.43 -1.27
N SER A 240 -10.42 -18.41 -1.01
CA SER A 240 -10.01 -18.02 0.33
C SER A 240 -11.18 -17.92 1.31
N ASN A 241 -11.08 -18.66 2.41
CA ASN A 241 -12.09 -18.73 3.47
C ASN A 241 -13.50 -19.15 3.01
N GLY A 242 -13.61 -19.80 1.85
CA GLY A 242 -14.88 -20.28 1.32
C GLY A 242 -15.86 -19.20 0.88
N GLN A 243 -15.42 -17.97 0.71
CA GLN A 243 -16.25 -16.93 0.10
C GLN A 243 -16.17 -17.04 -1.41
N LEU A 244 -17.31 -17.19 -2.07
CA LEU A 244 -17.41 -17.13 -3.52
C LEU A 244 -17.26 -15.67 -3.95
N ARG A 245 -16.18 -15.39 -4.71
CA ARG A 245 -15.89 -14.04 -5.20
C ARG A 245 -16.66 -13.70 -6.47
N THR A 246 -17.01 -14.70 -7.24
CA THR A 246 -17.81 -14.59 -8.49
C THR A 246 -19.05 -15.46 -8.45
N PRO A 247 -19.98 -15.22 -7.50
CA PRO A 247 -21.09 -16.14 -7.27
C PRO A 247 -21.96 -16.32 -8.52
N ASN A 248 -22.28 -15.27 -9.25
CA ASN A 248 -23.19 -15.35 -10.40
C ASN A 248 -22.58 -16.17 -11.56
N GLU A 249 -21.32 -15.93 -11.92
CA GLU A 249 -20.67 -16.66 -13.00
C GLU A 249 -20.40 -18.12 -12.62
N TYR A 250 -19.99 -18.35 -11.39
CA TYR A 250 -19.79 -19.68 -10.84
C TYR A 250 -21.10 -20.50 -10.84
N LEU A 251 -22.19 -19.91 -10.40
CA LEU A 251 -23.50 -20.55 -10.38
C LEU A 251 -24.03 -20.81 -11.79
N ARG A 252 -23.84 -19.85 -12.70
CA ARG A 252 -24.20 -20.03 -14.12
C ARG A 252 -23.48 -21.23 -14.73
N ARG A 253 -22.19 -21.36 -14.49
CA ARG A 253 -21.39 -22.49 -15.00
C ARG A 253 -21.83 -23.83 -14.41
N ILE A 254 -22.19 -23.91 -13.14
CA ILE A 254 -22.75 -25.13 -12.52
C ILE A 254 -24.06 -25.51 -13.23
N ILE A 255 -24.96 -24.55 -13.41
CA ILE A 255 -26.23 -24.75 -14.08
C ILE A 255 -26.02 -25.28 -15.50
N GLU A 256 -25.22 -24.61 -16.30
CA GLU A 256 -24.96 -24.99 -17.69
C GLU A 256 -24.28 -26.36 -17.83
N ALA A 257 -23.34 -26.68 -16.91
CA ALA A 257 -22.66 -27.97 -16.94
C ALA A 257 -23.59 -29.14 -16.58
N ASP A 258 -24.46 -28.96 -15.57
CA ASP A 258 -25.39 -29.99 -15.16
C ASP A 258 -26.57 -30.13 -16.15
N GLU A 259 -27.09 -29.04 -16.71
CA GLU A 259 -28.17 -29.08 -17.70
C GLU A 259 -27.70 -29.71 -19.03
N SER A 260 -26.45 -29.49 -19.40
CA SER A 260 -25.86 -30.15 -20.56
C SER A 260 -25.49 -31.63 -20.33
N GLY A 261 -25.68 -32.14 -19.13
CA GLY A 261 -25.33 -33.50 -18.73
C GLY A 261 -23.82 -33.76 -18.62
N ARG A 262 -22.98 -32.71 -18.68
CA ARG A 262 -21.53 -32.84 -18.53
C ARG A 262 -21.11 -33.17 -17.10
N THR A 263 -21.88 -32.71 -16.11
CA THR A 263 -21.58 -32.91 -14.69
C THR A 263 -22.85 -33.21 -13.88
N LYS A 264 -22.65 -33.57 -12.61
CA LYS A 264 -23.71 -33.73 -11.59
C LYS A 264 -23.31 -32.96 -10.32
N LEU A 265 -22.92 -31.70 -10.49
CA LEU A 265 -22.38 -30.87 -9.41
C LEU A 265 -23.41 -30.56 -8.34
N VAL A 266 -24.68 -30.39 -8.72
CA VAL A 266 -25.77 -30.17 -7.77
C VAL A 266 -25.99 -31.37 -6.87
N ASP A 267 -25.98 -32.59 -7.42
CA ASP A 267 -26.08 -33.81 -6.63
C ASP A 267 -24.91 -33.93 -5.65
N GLN A 268 -23.69 -33.61 -6.09
CA GLN A 268 -22.50 -33.58 -5.22
C GLN A 268 -22.62 -32.53 -4.11
N LEU A 269 -23.15 -31.35 -4.38
CA LEU A 269 -23.41 -30.33 -3.37
C LEU A 269 -24.43 -30.78 -2.33
N VAL A 270 -25.52 -31.46 -2.76
CA VAL A 270 -26.53 -32.05 -1.88
C VAL A 270 -25.92 -33.15 -1.01
N MET A 271 -25.11 -34.03 -1.58
CA MET A 271 -24.39 -35.05 -0.84
C MET A 271 -23.41 -34.48 0.20
N ARG A 272 -22.66 -33.46 -0.17
CA ARG A 272 -21.78 -32.73 0.76
C ARG A 272 -22.57 -32.08 1.89
N TRP A 273 -23.70 -31.45 1.60
CA TRP A 273 -24.56 -30.86 2.61
C TRP A 273 -25.11 -31.89 3.61
N ARG A 274 -25.53 -33.05 3.13
CA ARG A 274 -26.08 -34.13 3.95
C ARG A 274 -25.01 -34.96 4.66
N GLY A 275 -23.77 -34.88 4.21
CA GLY A 275 -22.65 -35.69 4.71
C GLY A 275 -22.16 -35.32 6.11
N ARG A 276 -21.35 -36.19 6.70
CA ARG A 276 -20.60 -35.97 7.95
C ARG A 276 -19.11 -36.07 7.64
N PRO A 277 -18.23 -35.34 8.35
CA PRO A 277 -18.46 -34.45 9.51
C PRO A 277 -18.98 -33.05 9.11
N HIS A 278 -19.49 -32.31 10.10
CA HIS A 278 -19.82 -30.89 9.93
C HIS A 278 -18.51 -30.07 9.76
N ASN A 279 -18.31 -29.52 8.59
CA ASN A 279 -17.15 -28.68 8.28
C ASN A 279 -17.60 -27.47 7.43
N ILE A 280 -16.64 -26.58 7.15
CA ILE A 280 -16.88 -25.37 6.37
C ILE A 280 -17.42 -25.67 4.97
N PHE A 281 -16.95 -26.74 4.32
CA PHE A 281 -17.40 -27.16 2.98
C PHE A 281 -18.88 -27.51 2.95
N ARG A 282 -19.43 -28.02 4.04
CA ARG A 282 -20.84 -28.28 4.19
C ARG A 282 -21.65 -26.97 4.20
N VAL A 283 -21.20 -25.99 4.94
CA VAL A 283 -21.86 -24.67 5.01
C VAL A 283 -21.83 -23.98 3.65
N HIS A 284 -20.68 -24.04 2.96
CA HIS A 284 -20.55 -23.48 1.61
C HIS A 284 -21.46 -24.20 0.60
N SER A 285 -21.53 -25.53 0.68
CA SER A 285 -22.41 -26.29 -0.20
C SER A 285 -23.87 -25.85 -0.03
N LEU A 286 -24.30 -25.62 1.21
CA LEU A 286 -25.64 -25.11 1.49
C LEU A 286 -25.84 -23.69 0.93
N TYR A 287 -24.88 -22.81 1.11
CA TYR A 287 -24.96 -21.44 0.56
C TYR A 287 -25.08 -21.47 -0.97
N ILE A 288 -24.29 -22.30 -1.65
CA ILE A 288 -24.36 -22.44 -3.11
C ILE A 288 -25.72 -22.99 -3.53
N LEU A 289 -26.24 -24.02 -2.84
CA LEU A 289 -27.56 -24.57 -3.12
C LEU A 289 -28.67 -23.53 -2.94
N PHE A 290 -28.53 -22.66 -1.93
CA PHE A 290 -29.45 -21.54 -1.73
C PHE A 290 -29.41 -20.54 -2.89
N GLU A 291 -28.23 -20.12 -3.32
CA GLU A 291 -28.07 -19.18 -4.42
C GLU A 291 -28.51 -19.79 -5.76
N LEU A 292 -28.26 -21.07 -6.00
CA LEU A 292 -28.77 -21.79 -7.16
C LEU A 292 -30.30 -21.82 -7.17
N LEU A 293 -30.94 -22.06 -6.02
CA LEU A 293 -32.40 -22.02 -5.89
C LEU A 293 -32.97 -20.59 -6.19
N ARG A 294 -32.27 -19.57 -5.68
CA ARG A 294 -32.63 -18.18 -5.93
C ARG A 294 -32.52 -17.81 -7.42
N GLN A 295 -31.50 -18.28 -8.11
CA GLN A 295 -31.32 -18.04 -9.54
C GLN A 295 -32.28 -18.82 -10.41
N LYS A 296 -32.69 -20.01 -9.99
CA LYS A 296 -33.71 -20.81 -10.70
C LYS A 296 -35.00 -20.05 -10.99
N VAL A 297 -35.44 -19.24 -10.06
CA VAL A 297 -36.63 -18.39 -10.28
C VAL A 297 -36.45 -17.50 -11.52
N LYS A 298 -35.21 -17.22 -11.91
CA LYS A 298 -34.90 -16.43 -13.10
C LYS A 298 -34.65 -17.25 -14.35
N VAL A 299 -34.20 -18.50 -14.24
CA VAL A 299 -33.75 -19.33 -15.38
C VAL A 299 -34.72 -20.45 -15.76
N GLY A 300 -35.68 -20.79 -14.93
CA GLY A 300 -36.82 -21.69 -15.28
C GLY A 300 -36.42 -23.18 -15.45
N THR A 301 -35.33 -23.64 -14.85
CA THR A 301 -34.86 -25.01 -15.07
C THR A 301 -35.37 -26.05 -14.08
N SER A 302 -35.52 -27.31 -14.54
CA SER A 302 -36.15 -28.39 -13.77
C SER A 302 -35.21 -29.19 -12.87
N ILE A 303 -33.88 -29.11 -13.10
CA ILE A 303 -32.87 -29.95 -12.45
C ILE A 303 -32.78 -29.79 -10.93
N TYR A 304 -33.25 -28.67 -10.43
CA TYR A 304 -33.06 -28.30 -9.02
C TYR A 304 -34.20 -28.62 -8.08
N HIS A 305 -35.27 -29.21 -8.60
CA HIS A 305 -36.54 -29.24 -7.85
C HIS A 305 -36.50 -30.02 -6.55
N ARG A 306 -35.88 -31.16 -6.53
CA ARG A 306 -36.05 -32.08 -5.40
C ARG A 306 -34.97 -31.88 -4.33
N GLY A 307 -33.71 -32.00 -4.71
CA GLY A 307 -32.60 -31.98 -3.74
C GLY A 307 -32.41 -30.62 -3.05
N ILE A 308 -32.53 -29.50 -3.78
CA ILE A 308 -32.37 -28.17 -3.21
C ILE A 308 -33.55 -27.81 -2.31
N LYS A 309 -34.78 -28.12 -2.73
CA LYS A 309 -35.99 -27.88 -1.94
C LYS A 309 -35.94 -28.63 -0.62
N GLU A 310 -35.61 -29.92 -0.65
CA GLU A 310 -35.49 -30.76 0.55
C GLU A 310 -34.41 -30.27 1.49
N SER A 311 -33.26 -29.82 0.95
CA SER A 311 -32.15 -29.26 1.76
C SER A 311 -32.55 -27.93 2.42
N PHE A 312 -33.38 -27.14 1.75
CA PHE A 312 -33.91 -25.89 2.27
C PHE A 312 -34.93 -26.11 3.38
N GLU A 313 -35.84 -27.05 3.21
CA GLU A 313 -36.83 -27.42 4.22
C GLU A 313 -36.17 -27.99 5.48
N GLU A 314 -35.12 -28.79 5.30
CA GLU A 314 -34.28 -29.30 6.41
C GLU A 314 -33.56 -28.18 7.17
N LEU A 315 -32.98 -27.19 6.46
CA LEU A 315 -32.34 -26.03 7.08
C LEU A 315 -33.37 -25.19 7.84
N ALA A 316 -34.51 -24.89 7.24
CA ALA A 316 -35.58 -24.11 7.88
C ALA A 316 -36.07 -24.78 9.18
N LYS A 317 -36.24 -26.10 9.17
CA LYS A 317 -36.59 -26.88 10.38
C LYS A 317 -35.50 -26.76 11.45
N LYS A 318 -34.22 -26.80 11.09
CA LYS A 318 -33.09 -26.65 12.05
C LYS A 318 -33.03 -25.24 12.64
N ILE A 319 -33.19 -24.19 11.84
CA ILE A 319 -33.20 -22.81 12.31
C ILE A 319 -34.37 -22.57 13.28
N LEU A 320 -35.55 -23.05 12.95
CA LEU A 320 -36.71 -22.98 13.82
C LEU A 320 -36.51 -23.75 15.14
N HIS A 321 -35.87 -24.90 15.10
CA HIS A 321 -35.59 -25.69 16.30
C HIS A 321 -34.58 -25.01 17.21
N ILE A 322 -33.53 -24.38 16.66
CA ILE A 322 -32.55 -23.59 17.43
C ILE A 322 -33.22 -22.34 18.04
N GLY A 323 -34.05 -21.65 17.29
CA GLY A 323 -34.78 -20.46 17.78
C GLY A 323 -35.78 -20.78 18.91
N LEU A 324 -36.32 -21.99 18.97
CA LEU A 324 -37.23 -22.44 20.04
C LEU A 324 -36.52 -22.91 21.30
N GLN A 325 -35.19 -23.21 21.21
CA GLN A 325 -34.39 -23.60 22.40
C GLN A 325 -33.71 -22.39 23.08
N THR A 326 -33.76 -21.20 22.47
CA THR A 326 -33.13 -19.96 23.01
C THR A 326 -34.18 -18.99 23.58
N VAL A 327 -35.45 -19.35 23.67
CA VAL A 327 -36.50 -18.65 24.35
C VAL A 327 -36.92 -19.47 25.58
#